data_f86f5c391c49d7714dd0b92d0b5e2a2a
#
_entry.id   f86f5c391c49d7714dd0b92d0b5e2a2a
#
_cell.length_a   1.000
_cell.length_b   1.000
_cell.length_c   1.000
_cell.angle_alpha   90.00
_cell.angle_beta   90.00
_cell.angle_gamma   90.00
#
_symmetry.space_group_name_H-M   'P 1'
#
loop_
_entity.id
_entity.type
_entity.pdbx_description
1 polymer ?
#
loop_
_entity_poly.entity_id
_entity_poly.type
_entity_poly.pdbx_seq_one_letter_code
_entity_poly.pdbx_strand_id
1 'polypeptide(L)'
;GPLHGYAARVSATGTKTDTPIIETPQSITVVGAEEIETLKAQSLQDALGYVAGVSRAEGQDRTSDSLFLRGFRGSQGNYFRDGTLYTVNIYNGRQELYGLERVEFLKGAASVLYGAAPPGGVINTVSKRPTVEPLHELNIEAGNFRRKQISGDFGGALDDEGKWSYRLTALKRDSDAFIDYVPDDRTYVAPALKWQPTDATSLTLLAEYQEDRTAYVYGLPAQGTVLPNINGKIPRNRYTGEPGFDKFVMKRYSVGYLFEHAFTDQLKLRNSVRYFHADSTYFSTDIWQLQADQRHTADRGAMPRWDRSSAVVADTSLQYDLDTGPLHHTWLAGLDYSLPKHETERYVRANNNIDLYDPVYGVPLGPAQPFPGSSSKSDMKRLGVYLQDQIKIADKW
;
A
#
# COMPACT_ATOMS: atom_id res chain seq x y z
N GLY A 1 2.44 8.64 -17.67
CA GLY A 1 1.74 9.90 -17.47
C GLY A 1 0.41 9.72 -16.77
N PRO A 2 -0.29 10.79 -16.38
CA PRO A 2 -1.62 10.70 -15.78
C PRO A 2 -2.56 9.94 -16.70
N LEU A 3 -3.41 9.10 -16.11
CA LEU A 3 -4.45 8.37 -16.82
C LEU A 3 -5.72 9.22 -16.85
N HIS A 4 -6.22 9.52 -18.04
CA HIS A 4 -7.51 10.13 -18.23
C HIS A 4 -8.54 9.06 -18.60
N GLY A 5 -9.65 8.99 -17.85
CA GLY A 5 -10.64 7.92 -17.96
C GLY A 5 -10.20 6.62 -17.26
N TYR A 6 -10.81 5.51 -17.65
CA TYR A 6 -10.63 4.21 -16.98
C TYR A 6 -9.73 3.23 -17.73
N ALA A 7 -9.37 3.55 -18.96
CA ALA A 7 -8.60 2.65 -19.81
C ALA A 7 -7.14 3.11 -19.93
N ALA A 8 -6.24 2.43 -19.28
CA ALA A 8 -4.81 2.63 -19.45
C ALA A 8 -4.33 2.02 -20.77
N ARG A 9 -3.44 2.72 -21.46
CA ARG A 9 -2.84 2.24 -22.72
C ARG A 9 -1.39 1.82 -22.56
N VAL A 10 -0.68 2.37 -21.58
CA VAL A 10 0.76 2.15 -21.34
C VAL A 10 0.99 1.85 -19.88
N SER A 11 1.89 0.91 -19.61
CA SER A 11 2.35 0.58 -18.27
C SER A 11 3.83 0.19 -18.29
N ALA A 12 4.58 0.61 -17.29
CA ALA A 12 5.96 0.18 -17.04
C ALA A 12 6.07 -0.99 -16.05
N THR A 13 4.97 -1.40 -15.42
CA THR A 13 4.99 -2.42 -14.36
C THR A 13 5.42 -3.79 -14.88
N GLY A 14 4.96 -4.19 -16.06
CA GLY A 14 5.27 -5.50 -16.63
C GLY A 14 6.68 -5.62 -17.20
N THR A 15 7.22 -4.56 -17.76
CA THR A 15 8.46 -4.58 -18.55
C THR A 15 9.56 -3.64 -18.06
N LYS A 16 9.26 -2.80 -17.03
CA LYS A 16 10.12 -1.69 -16.55
C LYS A 16 10.48 -0.68 -17.63
N THR A 17 9.78 -0.69 -18.75
CA THR A 17 9.80 0.32 -19.81
C THR A 17 8.38 0.76 -20.11
N ASP A 18 8.20 2.00 -20.62
CA ASP A 18 6.88 2.48 -21.04
C ASP A 18 6.41 1.70 -22.26
N THR A 19 5.68 0.63 -22.02
CA THR A 19 5.22 -0.31 -23.05
C THR A 19 3.71 -0.26 -23.17
N PRO A 20 3.14 -0.22 -24.39
CA PRO A 20 1.70 -0.39 -24.57
C PRO A 20 1.21 -1.66 -23.92
N ILE A 21 0.07 -1.61 -23.21
CA ILE A 21 -0.45 -2.76 -22.48
C ILE A 21 -0.73 -3.93 -23.42
N ILE A 22 -1.23 -3.64 -24.62
CA ILE A 22 -1.45 -4.65 -25.64
C ILE A 22 -0.14 -5.35 -26.08
N GLU A 23 0.99 -4.70 -25.88
CA GLU A 23 2.32 -5.20 -26.21
C GLU A 23 3.06 -5.78 -25.00
N THR A 24 2.45 -5.77 -23.82
CA THR A 24 3.03 -6.35 -22.62
C THR A 24 2.78 -7.85 -22.59
N PRO A 25 3.82 -8.70 -22.52
CA PRO A 25 3.68 -10.16 -22.59
C PRO A 25 3.12 -10.80 -21.31
N GLN A 26 2.59 -10.00 -20.41
CA GLN A 26 2.03 -10.43 -19.14
C GLN A 26 0.69 -9.76 -18.88
N SER A 27 -0.18 -10.44 -18.12
CA SER A 27 -1.48 -9.88 -17.76
C SER A 27 -1.33 -8.79 -16.72
N ILE A 28 -1.71 -7.58 -17.08
CA ILE A 28 -1.68 -6.41 -16.20
C ILE A 28 -3.06 -5.76 -16.14
N THR A 29 -3.49 -5.40 -14.94
CA THR A 29 -4.69 -4.61 -14.70
C THR A 29 -4.30 -3.28 -14.08
N VAL A 30 -4.88 -2.20 -14.59
CA VAL A 30 -4.61 -0.83 -14.14
C VAL A 30 -5.90 -0.20 -13.63
N VAL A 31 -5.86 0.33 -12.41
CA VAL A 31 -6.92 1.14 -11.81
C VAL A 31 -6.39 2.56 -11.65
N GLY A 32 -6.93 3.50 -12.42
CA GLY A 32 -6.50 4.90 -12.42
C GLY A 32 -7.16 5.73 -11.32
N ALA A 33 -6.67 6.96 -11.15
CA ALA A 33 -7.18 7.88 -10.12
C ALA A 33 -8.67 8.22 -10.30
N GLU A 34 -9.15 8.41 -11.51
CA GLU A 34 -10.57 8.69 -11.78
C GLU A 34 -11.47 7.49 -11.41
N GLU A 35 -11.02 6.26 -11.66
CA GLU A 35 -11.74 5.06 -11.27
C GLU A 35 -11.77 4.89 -9.75
N ILE A 36 -10.65 5.14 -9.07
CA ILE A 36 -10.55 5.15 -7.60
C ILE A 36 -11.57 6.13 -7.01
N GLU A 37 -11.65 7.34 -7.56
CA GLU A 37 -12.59 8.37 -7.13
C GLU A 37 -14.05 7.94 -7.37
N THR A 38 -14.35 7.41 -8.55
CA THR A 38 -15.71 6.95 -8.91
C THR A 38 -16.17 5.81 -8.01
N LEU A 39 -15.29 4.87 -7.69
CA LEU A 39 -15.56 3.77 -6.77
C LEU A 39 -15.61 4.21 -5.31
N LYS A 40 -15.20 5.45 -5.01
CA LYS A 40 -14.98 5.94 -3.64
C LYS A 40 -14.11 5.01 -2.82
N ALA A 41 -13.10 4.44 -3.47
CA ALA A 41 -12.18 3.51 -2.85
C ALA A 41 -11.33 4.22 -1.78
N GLN A 42 -11.26 3.66 -0.59
CA GLN A 42 -10.49 4.20 0.55
C GLN A 42 -9.24 3.39 0.85
N SER A 43 -9.07 2.24 0.22
CA SER A 43 -7.97 1.33 0.43
C SER A 43 -7.66 0.53 -0.85
N LEU A 44 -6.49 -0.11 -0.89
CA LEU A 44 -6.16 -1.04 -1.97
C LEU A 44 -7.19 -2.17 -2.08
N GLN A 45 -7.74 -2.64 -0.96
CA GLN A 45 -8.80 -3.65 -0.95
C GLN A 45 -10.03 -3.18 -1.73
N ASP A 46 -10.43 -1.92 -1.58
CA ASP A 46 -11.55 -1.34 -2.31
C ASP A 46 -11.20 -1.14 -3.79
N ALA A 47 -10.04 -0.55 -4.08
CA ALA A 47 -9.59 -0.25 -5.44
C ALA A 47 -9.44 -1.52 -6.30
N LEU A 48 -8.99 -2.62 -5.70
CA LEU A 48 -8.74 -3.89 -6.37
C LEU A 48 -9.89 -4.89 -6.20
N GLY A 49 -11.00 -4.50 -5.56
CA GLY A 49 -12.12 -5.38 -5.23
C GLY A 49 -12.83 -5.98 -6.44
N TYR A 50 -12.74 -5.37 -7.60
CA TYR A 50 -13.31 -5.85 -8.85
C TYR A 50 -12.26 -6.42 -9.83
N VAL A 51 -11.00 -6.47 -9.41
CA VAL A 51 -9.92 -7.00 -10.25
C VAL A 51 -9.88 -8.51 -10.17
N ALA A 52 -9.89 -9.16 -11.33
CA ALA A 52 -9.82 -10.62 -11.40
C ALA A 52 -8.51 -11.14 -10.78
N GLY A 53 -8.63 -12.13 -9.89
CA GLY A 53 -7.51 -12.72 -9.18
C GLY A 53 -7.13 -12.04 -7.88
N VAL A 54 -7.84 -10.97 -7.49
CA VAL A 54 -7.64 -10.29 -6.20
C VAL A 54 -8.87 -10.46 -5.34
N SER A 55 -8.67 -10.80 -4.07
CA SER A 55 -9.72 -10.82 -3.06
C SER A 55 -9.22 -10.32 -1.72
N ARG A 56 -10.15 -9.89 -0.87
CA ARG A 56 -9.80 -9.42 0.48
C ARG A 56 -9.32 -10.60 1.32
N ALA A 57 -8.20 -10.43 2.02
CA ALA A 57 -7.69 -11.44 2.94
C ALA A 57 -8.43 -11.40 4.28
N GLU A 58 -8.77 -10.20 4.73
CA GLU A 58 -9.51 -9.96 5.96
C GLU A 58 -10.59 -8.90 5.71
N GLY A 59 -11.70 -8.98 6.42
CA GLY A 59 -12.87 -8.16 6.14
C GLY A 59 -12.62 -6.66 6.19
N GLN A 60 -12.85 -6.04 7.35
CA GLN A 60 -12.73 -4.57 7.52
C GLN A 60 -11.46 -4.17 8.27
N ASP A 61 -10.34 -4.84 8.01
CA ASP A 61 -9.07 -4.46 8.61
C ASP A 61 -8.62 -3.07 8.11
N ARG A 62 -8.52 -2.12 9.04
CA ARG A 62 -8.07 -0.74 8.77
C ARG A 62 -6.57 -0.56 9.02
N THR A 63 -5.88 -1.60 9.48
CA THR A 63 -4.48 -1.53 9.87
C THR A 63 -3.52 -1.95 8.79
N SER A 64 -3.98 -2.68 7.76
CA SER A 64 -3.13 -3.20 6.70
C SER A 64 -3.88 -3.34 5.37
N ASP A 65 -3.10 -3.43 4.28
CA ASP A 65 -3.60 -3.70 2.92
C ASP A 65 -3.57 -5.21 2.60
N SER A 66 -4.17 -6.04 3.47
CA SER A 66 -4.16 -7.49 3.32
C SER A 66 -5.04 -7.96 2.17
N LEU A 67 -4.46 -8.69 1.23
CA LEU A 67 -5.12 -9.21 0.02
C LEU A 67 -4.72 -10.67 -0.23
N PHE A 68 -5.59 -11.42 -0.87
CA PHE A 68 -5.24 -12.64 -1.59
C PHE A 68 -5.02 -12.32 -3.08
N LEU A 69 -3.89 -12.78 -3.61
CA LEU A 69 -3.51 -12.63 -5.00
C LEU A 69 -3.49 -14.00 -5.65
N ARG A 70 -4.47 -14.28 -6.53
CA ARG A 70 -4.63 -15.58 -7.18
C ARG A 70 -4.66 -16.75 -6.19
N GLY A 71 -5.34 -16.56 -5.04
CA GLY A 71 -5.42 -17.54 -3.96
C GLY A 71 -4.24 -17.59 -3.00
N PHE A 72 -3.15 -16.86 -3.27
CA PHE A 72 -2.02 -16.71 -2.34
C PHE A 72 -2.20 -15.48 -1.47
N ARG A 73 -1.96 -15.62 -0.16
CA ARG A 73 -1.98 -14.48 0.73
C ARG A 73 -0.83 -13.54 0.36
N GLY A 74 -1.16 -12.29 0.02
CA GLY A 74 -0.18 -11.25 -0.25
C GLY A 74 0.70 -11.00 0.96
N SER A 75 2.00 -10.86 0.71
CA SER A 75 3.01 -10.52 1.71
C SER A 75 3.66 -9.19 1.34
N GLN A 76 4.52 -8.69 2.23
CA GLN A 76 5.25 -7.44 2.01
C GLN A 76 6.01 -7.42 0.68
N GLY A 77 6.51 -8.56 0.22
CA GLY A 77 7.22 -8.69 -1.05
C GLY A 77 6.36 -8.55 -2.31
N ASN A 78 5.04 -8.50 -2.19
CA ASN A 78 4.13 -8.27 -3.32
C ASN A 78 3.82 -6.78 -3.57
N TYR A 79 4.18 -5.87 -2.64
CA TYR A 79 3.81 -4.45 -2.71
C TYR A 79 5.00 -3.60 -3.11
N PHE A 80 4.84 -2.90 -4.23
CA PHE A 80 5.82 -1.99 -4.81
C PHE A 80 5.24 -0.59 -4.96
N ARG A 81 6.08 0.41 -4.91
CA ARG A 81 5.77 1.80 -5.22
C ARG A 81 6.77 2.32 -6.23
N ASP A 82 6.27 2.84 -7.36
CA ASP A 82 7.13 3.37 -8.43
C ASP A 82 8.21 2.36 -8.87
N GLY A 83 7.86 1.07 -8.89
CA GLY A 83 8.72 -0.02 -9.33
C GLY A 83 9.68 -0.60 -8.29
N THR A 84 9.70 -0.10 -7.05
CA THR A 84 10.56 -0.60 -5.98
C THR A 84 9.77 -1.05 -4.77
N LEU A 85 10.35 -1.94 -3.96
CA LEU A 85 9.72 -2.44 -2.74
C LEU A 85 9.24 -1.29 -1.86
N TYR A 86 8.00 -1.38 -1.35
CA TYR A 86 7.37 -0.32 -0.57
C TYR A 86 6.96 -0.72 0.84
N THR A 87 6.85 -1.99 1.15
CA THR A 87 6.54 -2.48 2.49
C THR A 87 7.57 -3.47 2.96
N VAL A 88 7.91 -3.41 4.25
CA VAL A 88 8.78 -4.37 4.92
C VAL A 88 7.96 -5.32 5.78
N ASN A 89 6.82 -4.83 6.28
CA ASN A 89 6.00 -5.53 7.24
C ASN A 89 4.54 -5.14 7.06
N ILE A 90 3.60 -6.05 7.37
CA ILE A 90 2.16 -5.76 7.30
C ILE A 90 1.72 -4.65 8.27
N TYR A 91 2.50 -4.41 9.32
CA TYR A 91 2.23 -3.36 10.32
C TYR A 91 2.72 -1.97 9.88
N ASN A 92 3.18 -1.82 8.63
CA ASN A 92 3.51 -0.51 8.05
C ASN A 92 2.26 0.31 7.65
N GLY A 93 1.09 -0.24 7.85
CA GLY A 93 -0.18 0.44 7.61
C GLY A 93 -0.70 0.32 6.19
N ARG A 94 -1.83 0.97 5.95
CA ARG A 94 -2.45 1.07 4.63
C ARG A 94 -1.84 2.22 3.83
N GLN A 95 -1.82 2.07 2.52
CA GLN A 95 -1.46 3.15 1.61
C GLN A 95 -2.64 4.12 1.43
N GLU A 96 -2.36 5.43 1.36
CA GLU A 96 -3.34 6.43 1.01
C GLU A 96 -3.50 6.52 -0.51
N LEU A 97 -4.70 6.25 -1.01
CA LEU A 97 -4.96 6.24 -2.44
C LEU A 97 -5.00 7.65 -3.07
N TYR A 98 -5.29 8.68 -2.29
CA TYR A 98 -5.35 10.05 -2.81
C TYR A 98 -4.00 10.53 -3.35
N GLY A 99 -2.90 9.99 -2.84
CA GLY A 99 -1.54 10.27 -3.33
C GLY A 99 -1.12 9.48 -4.57
N LEU A 100 -2.02 8.69 -5.15
CA LEU A 100 -1.70 7.77 -6.24
C LEU A 100 -2.33 8.20 -7.58
N GLU A 101 -1.54 8.09 -8.65
CA GLU A 101 -2.02 8.17 -10.03
C GLU A 101 -2.74 6.88 -10.45
N ARG A 102 -2.19 5.74 -10.06
CA ARG A 102 -2.59 4.42 -10.53
C ARG A 102 -2.26 3.35 -9.49
N VAL A 103 -3.06 2.30 -9.50
CA VAL A 103 -2.74 1.01 -8.88
C VAL A 103 -2.70 -0.03 -9.98
N GLU A 104 -1.62 -0.77 -10.09
CA GLU A 104 -1.42 -1.77 -11.12
C GLU A 104 -1.22 -3.14 -10.50
N PHE A 105 -1.91 -4.14 -11.03
CA PHE A 105 -1.75 -5.52 -10.64
C PHE A 105 -1.18 -6.33 -11.80
N LEU A 106 0.04 -6.82 -11.62
CA LEU A 106 0.73 -7.71 -12.56
C LEU A 106 0.56 -9.15 -12.10
N LYS A 107 -0.14 -9.94 -12.88
CA LYS A 107 -0.45 -11.36 -12.58
C LYS A 107 0.69 -12.27 -12.99
N GLY A 108 0.91 -13.33 -12.19
CA GLY A 108 1.81 -14.43 -12.57
C GLY A 108 3.28 -14.20 -12.21
N ALA A 109 4.16 -14.79 -13.00
CA ALA A 109 5.60 -14.81 -12.76
C ALA A 109 6.28 -13.47 -13.15
N ALA A 110 5.87 -12.41 -12.49
CA ALA A 110 6.47 -11.08 -12.62
C ALA A 110 7.86 -10.99 -12.00
N SER A 111 8.27 -12.04 -11.31
CA SER A 111 9.48 -12.06 -10.48
C SER A 111 10.79 -11.85 -11.22
N VAL A 112 10.83 -12.03 -12.53
CA VAL A 112 12.06 -11.84 -13.31
C VAL A 112 12.59 -10.41 -13.20
N LEU A 113 11.71 -9.40 -13.23
CA LEU A 113 12.09 -7.98 -13.11
C LEU A 113 11.94 -7.43 -11.69
N TYR A 114 11.29 -8.14 -10.80
CA TYR A 114 11.00 -7.71 -9.42
C TYR A 114 11.69 -8.59 -8.37
N GLY A 115 12.76 -9.28 -8.74
CA GLY A 115 13.54 -10.13 -7.86
C GLY A 115 12.73 -11.32 -7.33
N ALA A 116 12.90 -11.62 -6.05
CA ALA A 116 12.21 -12.73 -5.39
C ALA A 116 10.81 -12.33 -4.92
N ALA A 117 9.97 -11.78 -5.80
CA ALA A 117 8.58 -11.49 -5.46
C ALA A 117 7.84 -12.79 -5.10
N PRO A 118 7.07 -12.82 -4.01
CA PRO A 118 6.28 -13.99 -3.65
C PRO A 118 5.26 -14.36 -4.72
N PRO A 119 4.75 -15.59 -4.72
CA PRO A 119 3.74 -16.01 -5.68
C PRO A 119 2.46 -15.16 -5.56
N GLY A 120 1.70 -15.13 -6.65
CA GLY A 120 0.44 -14.37 -6.76
C GLY A 120 0.55 -13.16 -7.68
N GLY A 121 1.67 -12.48 -7.72
CA GLY A 121 1.91 -11.32 -8.57
C GLY A 121 2.47 -10.12 -7.83
N VAL A 122 2.46 -8.97 -8.50
CA VAL A 122 2.98 -7.69 -7.99
C VAL A 122 1.87 -6.65 -8.02
N ILE A 123 1.68 -5.96 -6.91
CA ILE A 123 0.89 -4.74 -6.82
C ILE A 123 1.87 -3.57 -6.83
N ASN A 124 1.84 -2.78 -7.88
CA ASN A 124 2.66 -1.57 -8.01
C ASN A 124 1.76 -0.34 -7.94
N THR A 125 2.01 0.52 -6.97
CA THR A 125 1.33 1.81 -6.85
C THR A 125 2.22 2.89 -7.45
N VAL A 126 1.61 3.81 -8.18
CA VAL A 126 2.32 4.90 -8.85
C VAL A 126 1.94 6.21 -8.18
N SER A 127 2.93 6.92 -7.65
CA SER A 127 2.73 8.21 -7.00
C SER A 127 2.29 9.28 -7.97
N LYS A 128 1.47 10.21 -7.52
CA LYS A 128 1.18 11.44 -8.25
C LYS A 128 2.46 12.22 -8.50
N ARG A 129 2.64 12.68 -9.74
CA ARG A 129 3.82 13.40 -10.20
C ARG A 129 3.53 14.88 -10.35
N PRO A 130 4.55 15.74 -10.22
CA PRO A 130 4.45 17.14 -10.62
C PRO A 130 3.92 17.28 -12.03
N THR A 131 3.13 18.31 -12.26
CA THR A 131 2.57 18.67 -13.55
C THR A 131 2.87 20.13 -13.86
N VAL A 132 3.13 20.44 -15.14
CA VAL A 132 3.29 21.82 -15.61
C VAL A 132 1.93 22.51 -15.70
N GLU A 133 0.89 21.77 -16.07
CA GLU A 133 -0.48 22.27 -16.09
C GLU A 133 -0.94 22.63 -14.68
N PRO A 134 -1.55 23.80 -14.48
CA PRO A 134 -2.08 24.19 -13.18
C PRO A 134 -3.16 23.22 -12.69
N LEU A 135 -3.03 22.79 -11.45
CA LEU A 135 -3.98 21.92 -10.77
C LEU A 135 -4.35 22.50 -9.42
N HIS A 136 -5.64 22.66 -9.17
CA HIS A 136 -6.18 23.14 -7.91
C HIS A 136 -7.43 22.32 -7.57
N GLU A 137 -7.32 21.42 -6.63
CA GLU A 137 -8.42 20.62 -6.16
C GLU A 137 -8.54 20.72 -4.64
N LEU A 138 -9.73 20.95 -4.15
CA LEU A 138 -10.05 20.94 -2.73
C LEU A 138 -11.34 20.16 -2.51
N ASN A 139 -11.30 19.16 -1.63
CA ASN A 139 -12.44 18.33 -1.27
C ASN A 139 -12.73 18.47 0.22
N ILE A 140 -14.00 18.65 0.56
CA ILE A 140 -14.49 18.64 1.92
C ILE A 140 -15.58 17.59 1.99
N GLU A 141 -15.44 16.64 2.91
CA GLU A 141 -16.39 15.56 3.13
C GLU A 141 -16.90 15.58 4.56
N ALA A 142 -18.19 15.32 4.71
CA ALA A 142 -18.84 14.99 5.97
C ALA A 142 -19.72 13.76 5.76
N GLY A 143 -19.79 12.89 6.75
CA GLY A 143 -20.55 11.66 6.61
C GLY A 143 -20.93 11.04 7.94
N ASN A 144 -21.45 9.83 7.88
CA ASN A 144 -21.82 9.04 9.03
C ASN A 144 -20.59 8.75 9.92
N PHE A 145 -20.82 8.41 11.17
CA PHE A 145 -19.80 8.13 12.17
C PHE A 145 -18.87 9.32 12.44
N ARG A 146 -19.43 10.54 12.45
CA ARG A 146 -18.71 11.81 12.66
C ARG A 146 -17.57 12.03 11.67
N ARG A 147 -17.67 11.45 10.48
CA ARG A 147 -16.65 11.57 9.45
C ARG A 147 -16.52 13.00 8.97
N LYS A 148 -15.32 13.53 9.08
CA LYS A 148 -14.89 14.81 8.53
C LYS A 148 -13.56 14.60 7.83
N GLN A 149 -13.48 15.03 6.59
CA GLN A 149 -12.25 14.93 5.81
C GLN A 149 -12.08 16.15 4.94
N ILE A 150 -10.88 16.67 4.92
CA ILE A 150 -10.43 17.69 3.97
C ILE A 150 -9.24 17.12 3.21
N SER A 151 -9.24 17.31 1.90
CA SER A 151 -8.12 16.92 1.05
C SER A 151 -7.90 17.93 -0.05
N GLY A 152 -6.66 18.05 -0.49
CA GLY A 152 -6.28 18.97 -1.53
C GLY A 152 -5.15 18.40 -2.38
N ASP A 153 -5.20 18.77 -3.67
CA ASP A 153 -4.22 18.36 -4.65
C ASP A 153 -3.89 19.56 -5.54
N PHE A 154 -2.65 20.01 -5.48
CA PHE A 154 -2.18 21.23 -6.12
C PHE A 154 -0.94 20.91 -6.93
N GLY A 155 -0.82 21.54 -8.08
CA GLY A 155 0.32 21.39 -8.94
C GLY A 155 0.43 22.53 -9.96
N GLY A 156 1.57 22.60 -10.63
CA GLY A 156 1.81 23.54 -11.67
C GLY A 156 3.29 23.85 -11.88
N ALA A 157 3.57 24.67 -12.89
CA ALA A 157 4.90 25.18 -13.16
C ALA A 157 5.31 26.23 -12.13
N LEU A 158 6.58 26.20 -11.72
CA LEU A 158 7.19 27.19 -10.83
C LEU A 158 7.97 28.26 -11.58
N ASP A 159 8.19 28.07 -12.86
CA ASP A 159 8.87 29.03 -13.75
C ASP A 159 8.16 29.15 -15.10
N ASP A 160 8.46 30.18 -15.85
CA ASP A 160 7.80 30.48 -17.14
C ASP A 160 8.12 29.43 -18.22
N GLU A 161 9.28 28.78 -18.13
CA GLU A 161 9.72 27.77 -19.09
C GLU A 161 9.18 26.35 -18.78
N GLY A 162 8.56 26.15 -17.61
CA GLY A 162 8.07 24.85 -17.17
C GLY A 162 9.18 23.85 -16.84
N LYS A 163 10.39 24.30 -16.57
CA LYS A 163 11.52 23.45 -16.17
C LYS A 163 11.37 22.94 -14.76
N TRP A 164 10.72 23.70 -13.90
CA TRP A 164 10.38 23.35 -12.54
C TRP A 164 8.86 23.21 -12.40
N SER A 165 8.44 22.13 -11.80
CA SER A 165 7.05 21.89 -11.48
C SER A 165 6.91 21.22 -10.12
N TYR A 166 5.74 21.36 -9.50
CA TYR A 166 5.48 20.80 -8.20
C TYR A 166 4.16 20.03 -8.16
N ARG A 167 4.01 19.19 -7.17
CA ARG A 167 2.75 18.58 -6.75
C ARG A 167 2.69 18.55 -5.25
N LEU A 168 1.58 18.95 -4.69
CA LEU A 168 1.31 18.83 -3.26
C LEU A 168 -0.03 18.16 -3.08
N THR A 169 -0.03 16.99 -2.46
CA THR A 169 -1.23 16.25 -2.10
C THR A 169 -1.30 16.14 -0.59
N ALA A 170 -2.45 16.50 -0.01
CA ALA A 170 -2.63 16.44 1.43
C ALA A 170 -4.05 15.99 1.79
N LEU A 171 -4.17 15.32 2.93
CA LEU A 171 -5.44 14.83 3.44
C LEU A 171 -5.42 14.83 4.97
N LYS A 172 -6.51 15.29 5.56
CA LYS A 172 -6.77 15.20 7.00
C LYS A 172 -8.15 14.63 7.24
N ARG A 173 -8.22 13.55 7.99
CA ARG A 173 -9.46 12.90 8.38
C ARG A 173 -9.57 12.77 9.88
N ASP A 174 -10.74 13.08 10.41
CA ASP A 174 -11.21 12.80 11.75
C ASP A 174 -12.54 12.07 11.64
N SER A 175 -12.58 10.83 12.08
CA SER A 175 -13.75 9.97 11.90
C SER A 175 -13.79 8.88 12.95
N ASP A 176 -15.00 8.42 13.27
CA ASP A 176 -15.18 7.11 13.89
C ASP A 176 -15.36 6.05 12.80
N ALA A 177 -15.13 4.80 13.13
CA ALA A 177 -15.47 3.66 12.27
C ALA A 177 -16.88 3.16 12.57
N PHE A 178 -17.38 2.24 11.74
CA PHE A 178 -18.67 1.57 11.96
C PHE A 178 -18.69 0.78 13.29
N ILE A 179 -17.56 0.20 13.68
CA ILE A 179 -17.45 -0.55 14.94
C ILE A 179 -17.29 0.45 16.09
N ASP A 180 -17.99 0.23 17.19
CA ASP A 180 -17.93 1.07 18.38
C ASP A 180 -16.50 1.17 18.92
N TYR A 181 -16.14 2.33 19.45
CA TYR A 181 -14.82 2.65 20.04
C TYR A 181 -13.64 2.67 19.08
N VAL A 182 -13.81 2.50 17.78
CA VAL A 182 -12.74 2.47 16.80
C VAL A 182 -12.68 3.80 16.06
N PRO A 183 -11.60 4.58 16.18
CA PRO A 183 -11.38 5.76 15.34
C PRO A 183 -10.88 5.37 13.95
N ASP A 184 -10.96 6.31 13.02
CA ASP A 184 -10.43 6.18 11.66
C ASP A 184 -9.81 7.51 11.23
N ASP A 185 -8.74 7.89 11.90
CA ASP A 185 -8.07 9.17 11.73
C ASP A 185 -6.82 9.03 10.87
N ARG A 186 -6.58 10.01 10.01
CA ARG A 186 -5.39 10.06 9.16
C ARG A 186 -4.92 11.49 8.93
N THR A 187 -3.61 11.65 8.93
CA THR A 187 -2.91 12.80 8.38
C THR A 187 -1.99 12.32 7.27
N TYR A 188 -2.05 12.94 6.11
CA TYR A 188 -1.27 12.57 4.95
C TYR A 188 -0.78 13.81 4.21
N VAL A 189 0.49 13.85 3.87
CA VAL A 189 1.10 14.92 3.08
C VAL A 189 2.13 14.31 2.13
N ALA A 190 2.06 14.63 0.85
CA ALA A 190 2.98 14.15 -0.18
C ALA A 190 3.41 15.29 -1.10
N PRO A 191 4.49 16.00 -0.78
CA PRO A 191 5.08 16.98 -1.67
C PRO A 191 5.95 16.31 -2.73
N ALA A 192 5.97 16.88 -3.92
CA ALA A 192 6.83 16.45 -5.01
C ALA A 192 7.34 17.66 -5.80
N LEU A 193 8.57 17.56 -6.30
CA LEU A 193 9.22 18.59 -7.07
C LEU A 193 9.92 17.96 -8.27
N LYS A 194 9.69 18.48 -9.46
CA LYS A 194 10.36 18.00 -10.67
C LYS A 194 11.21 19.11 -11.28
N TRP A 195 12.42 18.76 -11.62
CA TRP A 195 13.33 19.58 -12.40
C TRP A 195 13.62 18.89 -13.73
N GLN A 196 13.31 19.59 -14.81
CA GLN A 196 13.54 19.12 -16.18
C GLN A 196 14.30 20.20 -16.97
N PRO A 197 15.63 20.29 -16.80
CA PRO A 197 16.44 21.34 -17.44
C PRO A 197 16.46 21.22 -18.95
N THR A 198 16.31 20.03 -19.50
CA THR A 198 16.21 19.71 -20.92
C THR A 198 15.17 18.63 -21.16
N ASP A 199 14.82 18.37 -22.41
CA ASP A 199 13.95 17.23 -22.76
C ASP A 199 14.60 15.89 -22.46
N ALA A 200 15.93 15.84 -22.37
CA ALA A 200 16.69 14.63 -22.13
C ALA A 200 16.87 14.29 -20.65
N THR A 201 16.72 15.24 -19.74
CA THR A 201 17.05 15.07 -18.33
C THR A 201 15.91 15.50 -17.44
N SER A 202 15.55 14.63 -16.48
CA SER A 202 14.60 14.97 -15.42
C SER A 202 15.01 14.38 -14.08
N LEU A 203 14.76 15.15 -13.03
CA LEU A 203 14.90 14.71 -11.63
C LEU A 203 13.60 15.04 -10.91
N THR A 204 12.97 14.02 -10.33
CA THR A 204 11.75 14.19 -9.53
C THR A 204 12.05 13.79 -8.10
N LEU A 205 11.83 14.70 -7.16
CA LEU A 205 11.90 14.46 -5.73
C LEU A 205 10.50 14.12 -5.23
N LEU A 206 10.39 13.06 -4.45
CA LEU A 206 9.13 12.60 -3.88
C LEU A 206 9.30 12.42 -2.38
N ALA A 207 8.36 12.95 -1.62
CA ALA A 207 8.27 12.71 -0.18
C ALA A 207 6.83 12.40 0.21
N GLU A 208 6.67 11.66 1.30
CA GLU A 208 5.37 11.27 1.83
C GLU A 208 5.46 11.17 3.34
N TYR A 209 4.47 11.70 4.03
CA TYR A 209 4.25 11.49 5.46
C TYR A 209 2.82 11.03 5.70
N GLN A 210 2.65 9.99 6.52
CA GLN A 210 1.36 9.47 6.90
C GLN A 210 1.34 9.13 8.38
N GLU A 211 0.27 9.54 9.05
CA GLU A 211 -0.01 9.18 10.43
C GLU A 211 -1.44 8.66 10.50
N ASP A 212 -1.61 7.44 11.01
CA ASP A 212 -2.89 6.78 11.20
C ASP A 212 -3.16 6.55 12.67
N ARG A 213 -4.43 6.72 13.05
CA ARG A 213 -4.96 6.30 14.34
C ARG A 213 -6.25 5.53 14.12
N THR A 214 -6.22 4.25 14.44
CA THR A 214 -7.35 3.33 14.34
C THR A 214 -7.20 2.21 15.38
N ALA A 215 -7.89 1.11 15.19
CA ALA A 215 -7.68 -0.13 15.94
C ALA A 215 -7.96 -1.32 15.04
N TYR A 216 -7.30 -2.42 15.34
CA TYR A 216 -7.65 -3.71 14.77
C TYR A 216 -8.87 -4.26 15.51
N VAL A 217 -9.84 -4.77 14.76
CA VAL A 217 -11.03 -5.40 15.31
C VAL A 217 -11.05 -6.85 14.89
N TYR A 218 -10.99 -7.74 15.86
CA TYR A 218 -11.12 -9.17 15.61
C TYR A 218 -12.53 -9.49 15.12
N GLY A 219 -12.64 -10.42 14.18
CA GLY A 219 -13.93 -10.82 13.62
C GLY A 219 -14.86 -11.44 14.65
N LEU A 220 -16.16 -11.20 14.48
CA LEU A 220 -17.18 -11.86 15.29
C LEU A 220 -17.25 -13.36 14.96
N PRO A 221 -17.60 -14.24 15.92
CA PRO A 221 -17.74 -15.67 15.66
C PRO A 221 -18.86 -15.96 14.67
N ALA A 222 -18.79 -17.11 14.01
CA ALA A 222 -19.82 -17.55 13.07
C ALA A 222 -21.19 -17.72 13.76
N GLN A 223 -21.19 -18.26 14.97
CA GLN A 223 -22.41 -18.39 15.79
C GLN A 223 -22.88 -17.00 16.25
N GLY A 224 -24.04 -16.60 15.80
CA GLY A 224 -24.61 -15.26 16.06
C GLY A 224 -24.38 -14.27 14.92
N THR A 225 -23.67 -14.65 13.87
CA THR A 225 -23.50 -13.87 12.62
C THR A 225 -24.06 -14.62 11.42
N VAL A 226 -23.31 -15.53 10.83
CA VAL A 226 -23.72 -16.36 9.68
C VAL A 226 -24.43 -17.64 10.09
N LEU A 227 -24.11 -18.16 11.28
CA LEU A 227 -24.76 -19.34 11.86
C LEU A 227 -25.71 -18.93 13.01
N PRO A 228 -26.73 -19.75 13.30
CA PRO A 228 -27.63 -19.49 14.43
C PRO A 228 -26.91 -19.46 15.76
N ASN A 229 -27.45 -18.69 16.70
CA ASN A 229 -27.05 -18.66 18.09
C ASN A 229 -28.32 -18.57 18.96
N ILE A 230 -28.34 -19.32 20.07
CA ILE A 230 -29.47 -19.35 21.00
C ILE A 230 -29.80 -17.93 21.53
N ASN A 231 -28.82 -17.05 21.59
CA ASN A 231 -28.97 -15.65 22.05
C ASN A 231 -29.38 -14.67 20.92
N GLY A 232 -29.57 -15.15 19.69
CA GLY A 232 -29.90 -14.33 18.55
C GLY A 232 -28.67 -13.76 17.83
N LYS A 233 -28.87 -12.68 17.09
CA LYS A 233 -27.79 -12.01 16.34
C LYS A 233 -26.92 -11.16 17.25
N ILE A 234 -25.59 -11.26 17.05
CA ILE A 234 -24.63 -10.33 17.65
C ILE A 234 -24.72 -9.01 16.88
N PRO A 235 -24.80 -7.85 17.56
CA PRO A 235 -24.77 -6.56 16.88
C PRO A 235 -23.54 -6.42 15.99
N ARG A 236 -23.72 -5.97 14.75
CA ARG A 236 -22.64 -5.85 13.77
C ARG A 236 -21.55 -4.86 14.16
N ASN A 237 -21.91 -3.86 14.96
CA ASN A 237 -21.00 -2.85 15.48
C ASN A 237 -20.35 -3.24 16.81
N ARG A 238 -20.56 -4.48 17.28
CA ARG A 238 -20.01 -4.95 18.55
C ARG A 238 -18.49 -4.89 18.53
N TYR A 239 -17.92 -4.21 19.53
CA TYR A 239 -16.51 -4.14 19.76
C TYR A 239 -16.06 -5.28 20.66
N THR A 240 -15.14 -6.09 20.19
CA THR A 240 -14.61 -7.25 20.90
C THR A 240 -13.29 -6.97 21.61
N GLY A 241 -12.72 -5.81 21.37
CA GLY A 241 -11.49 -5.36 21.99
C GLY A 241 -11.70 -4.75 23.37
N GLU A 242 -10.69 -4.06 23.85
CA GLU A 242 -10.70 -3.36 25.14
C GLU A 242 -10.56 -1.85 24.93
N PRO A 243 -11.63 -1.06 25.11
CA PRO A 243 -11.55 0.40 25.03
C PRO A 243 -10.48 0.94 26.00
N GLY A 244 -9.66 1.87 25.52
CA GLY A 244 -8.55 2.42 26.29
C GLY A 244 -7.24 1.62 26.22
N PHE A 245 -7.26 0.37 25.73
CA PHE A 245 -6.06 -0.42 25.45
C PHE A 245 -5.81 -0.55 23.95
N ASP A 246 -6.79 -1.07 23.19
CA ASP A 246 -6.65 -1.35 21.78
C ASP A 246 -6.37 -0.07 21.01
N LYS A 247 -5.34 -0.09 20.19
CA LYS A 247 -5.00 0.97 19.27
C LYS A 247 -4.04 0.51 18.20
N PHE A 248 -4.12 1.11 17.04
CA PHE A 248 -3.11 1.09 16.03
C PHE A 248 -2.73 2.54 15.71
N VAL A 249 -1.52 2.92 16.09
CA VAL A 249 -0.94 4.23 15.79
C VAL A 249 0.29 4.00 14.94
N MET A 250 0.24 4.46 13.70
CA MET A 250 1.31 4.29 12.73
C MET A 250 1.78 5.66 12.26
N LYS A 251 3.10 5.83 12.23
CA LYS A 251 3.77 6.97 11.64
C LYS A 251 4.74 6.48 10.59
N ARG A 252 4.61 6.99 9.38
CA ARG A 252 5.41 6.58 8.24
C ARG A 252 5.85 7.80 7.46
N TYR A 253 7.10 7.80 7.03
CA TYR A 253 7.61 8.77 6.06
C TYR A 253 8.50 8.10 5.04
N SER A 254 8.54 8.69 3.86
CA SER A 254 9.45 8.32 2.80
C SER A 254 9.99 9.55 2.09
N VAL A 255 11.20 9.40 1.55
CA VAL A 255 11.84 10.42 0.72
C VAL A 255 12.68 9.72 -0.33
N GLY A 256 12.62 10.22 -1.54
CA GLY A 256 13.38 9.63 -2.63
C GLY A 256 13.37 10.48 -3.87
N TYR A 257 14.01 9.95 -4.91
CA TYR A 257 14.05 10.61 -6.22
C TYR A 257 13.89 9.59 -7.36
N LEU A 258 13.45 10.12 -8.47
CA LEU A 258 13.44 9.45 -9.77
C LEU A 258 14.28 10.30 -10.72
N PHE A 259 15.31 9.72 -11.29
CA PHE A 259 16.20 10.38 -12.25
C PHE A 259 16.11 9.68 -13.60
N GLU A 260 16.00 10.47 -14.67
CA GLU A 260 16.03 9.98 -16.04
C GLU A 260 16.97 10.85 -16.88
N HIS A 261 17.77 10.20 -17.71
CA HIS A 261 18.63 10.90 -18.67
C HIS A 261 18.74 10.10 -19.96
N ALA A 262 18.43 10.75 -21.07
CA ALA A 262 18.67 10.22 -22.41
C ALA A 262 20.02 10.72 -22.91
N PHE A 263 21.00 9.81 -23.02
CA PHE A 263 22.30 10.12 -23.60
C PHE A 263 22.19 10.35 -25.11
N THR A 264 21.35 9.56 -25.75
CA THR A 264 20.96 9.66 -27.15
C THR A 264 19.48 9.35 -27.27
N ASP A 265 18.92 9.43 -28.49
CA ASP A 265 17.53 9.01 -28.72
C ASP A 265 17.32 7.50 -28.45
N GLN A 266 18.40 6.71 -28.47
CA GLN A 266 18.37 5.26 -28.29
C GLN A 266 18.74 4.82 -26.88
N LEU A 267 19.59 5.58 -26.17
CA LEU A 267 20.15 5.15 -24.88
C LEU A 267 19.62 6.02 -23.75
N LYS A 268 18.91 5.40 -22.80
CA LYS A 268 18.37 6.04 -21.60
C LYS A 268 18.86 5.38 -20.32
N LEU A 269 19.16 6.23 -19.35
CA LEU A 269 19.44 5.84 -17.96
C LEU A 269 18.24 6.20 -17.09
N ARG A 270 17.80 5.27 -16.24
CA ARG A 270 16.89 5.51 -15.13
C ARG A 270 17.57 5.12 -13.84
N ASN A 271 17.43 5.95 -12.83
CA ASN A 271 17.91 5.66 -11.48
C ASN A 271 16.90 6.18 -10.48
N SER A 272 16.55 5.36 -9.52
CA SER A 272 15.69 5.75 -8.41
C SER A 272 16.26 5.26 -7.09
N VAL A 273 16.11 6.08 -6.06
CA VAL A 273 16.43 5.72 -4.67
C VAL A 273 15.32 6.23 -3.79
N ARG A 274 14.89 5.41 -2.84
CA ARG A 274 13.94 5.78 -1.80
C ARG A 274 14.40 5.24 -0.46
N TYR A 275 14.26 6.06 0.56
CA TYR A 275 14.28 5.64 1.95
C TYR A 275 12.88 5.76 2.53
N PHE A 276 12.43 4.76 3.27
CA PHE A 276 11.23 4.86 4.07
C PHE A 276 11.42 4.29 5.47
N HIS A 277 10.65 4.83 6.40
CA HIS A 277 10.63 4.42 7.80
C HIS A 277 9.19 4.40 8.30
N ALA A 278 8.85 3.38 9.09
CA ALA A 278 7.55 3.26 9.73
C ALA A 278 7.70 2.77 11.17
N ASP A 279 7.01 3.44 12.08
CA ASP A 279 6.83 3.02 13.46
C ASP A 279 5.35 2.73 13.69
N SER A 280 5.03 1.60 14.30
CA SER A 280 3.67 1.27 14.69
C SER A 280 3.59 0.81 16.14
N THR A 281 2.54 1.27 16.81
CA THR A 281 2.07 0.76 18.09
C THR A 281 0.78 0.01 17.80
N TYR A 282 0.81 -1.29 17.96
CA TYR A 282 -0.30 -2.17 17.62
C TYR A 282 -0.73 -2.95 18.86
N PHE A 283 -1.76 -2.45 19.52
CA PHE A 283 -2.35 -3.08 20.69
C PHE A 283 -3.70 -3.66 20.29
N SER A 284 -3.82 -4.96 20.31
CA SER A 284 -5.05 -5.66 19.94
C SER A 284 -5.52 -6.55 21.07
N THR A 285 -6.81 -6.85 21.06
CA THR A 285 -7.40 -7.88 21.89
C THR A 285 -7.99 -8.95 20.97
N ASP A 286 -7.41 -10.13 21.02
CA ASP A 286 -7.81 -11.25 20.17
C ASP A 286 -8.87 -12.08 20.87
N ILE A 287 -9.88 -12.50 20.11
CA ILE A 287 -10.83 -13.54 20.53
C ILE A 287 -10.25 -14.88 20.12
N TRP A 288 -10.12 -15.80 21.10
CA TRP A 288 -9.55 -17.11 20.82
C TRP A 288 -10.60 -18.17 20.55
N GLN A 289 -11.67 -18.19 21.34
CA GLN A 289 -12.79 -19.11 21.13
C GLN A 289 -14.06 -18.62 21.80
N LEU A 290 -15.20 -19.10 21.28
CA LEU A 290 -16.50 -18.96 21.91
C LEU A 290 -16.71 -20.12 22.87
N GLN A 291 -17.00 -19.80 24.14
CA GLN A 291 -17.28 -20.82 25.15
C GLN A 291 -18.59 -21.57 24.88
N ALA A 292 -18.66 -22.83 25.33
CA ALA A 292 -19.85 -23.66 25.15
C ALA A 292 -20.98 -23.36 26.16
N ASP A 293 -20.83 -22.33 26.96
CA ASP A 293 -21.70 -21.91 28.08
C ASP A 293 -22.96 -21.17 27.63
N GLN A 294 -23.68 -21.52 26.68
CA GLN A 294 -24.78 -20.85 26.01
C GLN A 294 -24.37 -19.93 24.85
N ARG A 295 -23.12 -20.01 24.39
CA ARG A 295 -22.63 -19.37 23.19
C ARG A 295 -22.61 -17.82 23.21
N HIS A 296 -22.50 -17.20 24.39
CA HIS A 296 -22.42 -15.75 24.52
C HIS A 296 -21.06 -15.21 24.97
N THR A 297 -20.21 -16.04 25.58
CA THR A 297 -18.92 -15.64 26.14
C THR A 297 -17.77 -16.07 25.23
N ALA A 298 -16.85 -15.16 24.96
CA ALA A 298 -15.63 -15.43 24.20
C ALA A 298 -14.39 -15.23 25.07
N ASP A 299 -13.41 -16.12 24.93
CA ASP A 299 -12.10 -16.00 25.54
C ASP A 299 -11.29 -14.93 24.80
N ARG A 300 -10.60 -14.08 25.55
CA ARG A 300 -9.79 -12.98 25.01
C ARG A 300 -8.38 -12.97 25.59
N GLY A 301 -7.47 -12.38 24.81
CA GLY A 301 -6.14 -12.01 25.28
C GLY A 301 -5.69 -10.69 24.67
N ALA A 302 -5.02 -9.87 25.45
CA ALA A 302 -4.48 -8.60 25.01
C ALA A 302 -3.05 -8.77 24.49
N MET A 303 -2.75 -8.22 23.32
CA MET A 303 -1.51 -8.41 22.56
C MET A 303 -0.85 -7.06 22.25
N PRO A 304 -0.09 -6.45 23.18
CA PRO A 304 0.67 -5.26 22.87
C PRO A 304 1.87 -5.59 21.99
N ARG A 305 2.03 -4.80 20.91
CA ARG A 305 3.09 -4.98 19.93
C ARG A 305 3.61 -3.64 19.44
N TRP A 306 4.92 -3.55 19.25
CA TRP A 306 5.61 -2.44 18.63
C TRP A 306 6.42 -2.93 17.44
N ASP A 307 6.33 -2.25 16.32
CA ASP A 307 7.09 -2.54 15.12
C ASP A 307 7.82 -1.30 14.63
N ARG A 308 9.07 -1.49 14.24
CA ARG A 308 9.88 -0.49 13.57
C ARG A 308 10.44 -1.09 12.30
N SER A 309 10.20 -0.43 11.18
CA SER A 309 10.63 -0.88 9.87
C SER A 309 11.30 0.25 9.12
N SER A 310 12.32 -0.06 8.35
CA SER A 310 12.92 0.88 7.40
C SER A 310 13.48 0.14 6.21
N ALA A 311 13.63 0.83 5.09
CA ALA A 311 14.35 0.29 3.94
C ALA A 311 14.96 1.42 3.10
N VAL A 312 16.13 1.15 2.57
CA VAL A 312 16.67 1.84 1.39
C VAL A 312 16.41 0.94 0.20
N VAL A 313 15.78 1.47 -0.83
CA VAL A 313 15.52 0.76 -2.08
C VAL A 313 16.04 1.58 -3.25
N ALA A 314 16.68 0.91 -4.20
CA ALA A 314 17.25 1.55 -5.38
C ALA A 314 17.05 0.68 -6.61
N ASP A 315 16.86 1.31 -7.75
CA ASP A 315 16.80 0.65 -9.06
C ASP A 315 17.56 1.52 -10.07
N THR A 316 18.47 0.91 -10.79
CA THR A 316 19.24 1.57 -11.85
C THR A 316 19.16 0.72 -13.11
N SER A 317 18.72 1.33 -14.21
CA SER A 317 18.60 0.62 -15.48
C SER A 317 19.09 1.44 -16.66
N LEU A 318 19.58 0.73 -17.67
CA LEU A 318 19.89 1.25 -18.99
C LEU A 318 18.96 0.61 -20.01
N GLN A 319 18.33 1.43 -20.83
CA GLN A 319 17.48 1.02 -21.94
C GLN A 319 18.14 1.43 -23.24
N TYR A 320 18.25 0.50 -24.18
CA TYR A 320 18.79 0.76 -25.51
C TYR A 320 17.86 0.23 -26.59
N ASP A 321 17.46 1.13 -27.50
CA ASP A 321 16.63 0.81 -28.66
C ASP A 321 17.52 0.63 -29.89
N LEU A 322 17.38 -0.52 -30.55
CA LEU A 322 18.18 -0.90 -31.71
C LEU A 322 17.32 -1.57 -32.77
N ASP A 323 17.47 -1.14 -34.02
CA ASP A 323 16.89 -1.79 -35.18
C ASP A 323 17.92 -2.70 -35.87
N THR A 324 17.52 -3.95 -36.09
CA THR A 324 18.30 -4.93 -36.87
C THR A 324 17.41 -5.50 -37.98
N GLY A 325 17.46 -4.89 -39.18
CA GLY A 325 16.55 -5.26 -40.28
C GLY A 325 15.09 -5.06 -39.91
N PRO A 326 14.26 -6.12 -40.01
CA PRO A 326 12.85 -6.03 -39.66
C PRO A 326 12.58 -6.07 -38.13
N LEU A 327 13.62 -6.25 -37.33
CA LEU A 327 13.53 -6.40 -35.89
C LEU A 327 13.81 -5.08 -35.17
N HIS A 328 12.90 -4.68 -34.27
CA HIS A 328 13.15 -3.62 -33.34
C HIS A 328 13.39 -4.25 -31.96
N HIS A 329 14.55 -3.94 -31.36
CA HIS A 329 14.92 -4.40 -30.04
C HIS A 329 14.82 -3.26 -29.03
N THR A 330 14.21 -3.54 -27.88
CA THR A 330 14.31 -2.70 -26.68
C THR A 330 15.05 -3.51 -25.62
N TRP A 331 16.34 -3.24 -25.46
CA TRP A 331 17.18 -3.84 -24.44
C TRP A 331 17.04 -3.09 -23.13
N LEU A 332 16.92 -3.83 -22.03
CA LEU A 332 16.92 -3.31 -20.68
C LEU A 332 17.88 -4.11 -19.83
N ALA A 333 18.85 -3.43 -19.21
CA ALA A 333 19.75 -4.01 -18.23
C ALA A 333 19.68 -3.21 -16.95
N GLY A 334 19.60 -3.85 -15.82
CA GLY A 334 19.44 -3.14 -14.57
C GLY A 334 19.90 -3.90 -13.34
N LEU A 335 19.98 -3.12 -12.28
CA LEU A 335 20.29 -3.56 -10.92
C LEU A 335 19.22 -3.01 -9.99
N ASP A 336 18.65 -3.85 -9.16
CA ASP A 336 17.86 -3.41 -8.02
C ASP A 336 18.55 -3.80 -6.70
N TYR A 337 18.40 -2.93 -5.72
CA TYR A 337 19.05 -3.09 -4.43
C TYR A 337 18.10 -2.68 -3.34
N SER A 338 17.99 -3.48 -2.29
CA SER A 338 17.18 -3.14 -1.13
C SER A 338 17.81 -3.60 0.18
N LEU A 339 17.66 -2.78 1.21
CA LEU A 339 18.11 -3.01 2.57
C LEU A 339 16.93 -2.91 3.54
N PRO A 340 16.02 -3.88 3.55
CA PRO A 340 14.92 -3.88 4.51
C PRO A 340 15.42 -4.24 5.90
N LYS A 341 14.96 -3.47 6.89
CA LYS A 341 15.20 -3.68 8.32
C LYS A 341 13.89 -3.72 9.05
N HIS A 342 13.78 -4.65 9.99
CA HIS A 342 12.59 -4.81 10.77
C HIS A 342 12.92 -5.20 12.20
N GLU A 343 12.27 -4.55 13.15
CA GLU A 343 12.36 -4.85 14.58
C GLU A 343 10.95 -4.96 15.14
N THR A 344 10.68 -6.04 15.84
CA THR A 344 9.40 -6.34 16.49
C THR A 344 9.61 -6.63 17.96
N GLU A 345 8.75 -6.08 18.79
CA GLU A 345 8.63 -6.39 20.21
C GLU A 345 7.15 -6.61 20.54
N ARG A 346 6.80 -7.76 21.13
CA ARG A 346 5.41 -8.04 21.47
C ARG A 346 5.29 -8.87 22.74
N TYR A 347 4.14 -8.69 23.41
CA TYR A 347 3.79 -9.33 24.66
C TYR A 347 2.37 -9.87 24.63
N VAL A 348 1.99 -10.64 25.63
CA VAL A 348 0.61 -11.03 25.91
C VAL A 348 0.24 -10.59 27.33
N ARG A 349 -0.99 -10.12 27.48
CA ARG A 349 -1.56 -9.76 28.79
C ARG A 349 -2.90 -10.47 28.95
N ALA A 350 -3.16 -10.99 30.13
CA ALA A 350 -4.45 -11.55 30.45
C ALA A 350 -5.55 -10.49 30.38
N ASN A 351 -6.70 -10.85 29.83
CA ASN A 351 -7.88 -10.01 29.77
C ASN A 351 -9.10 -10.83 30.25
N ASN A 352 -10.16 -10.16 30.70
CA ASN A 352 -11.39 -10.84 31.01
C ASN A 352 -12.06 -11.39 29.75
N ASN A 353 -12.77 -12.52 29.89
CA ASN A 353 -13.65 -13.00 28.84
C ASN A 353 -14.76 -12.00 28.59
N ILE A 354 -15.26 -11.94 27.37
CA ILE A 354 -16.29 -10.98 26.98
C ILE A 354 -17.60 -11.68 26.69
N ASP A 355 -18.69 -11.18 27.25
CA ASP A 355 -20.03 -11.47 26.79
C ASP A 355 -20.32 -10.64 25.52
N LEU A 356 -20.50 -11.29 24.39
CA LEU A 356 -20.70 -10.63 23.10
C LEU A 356 -22.05 -9.94 22.99
N TYR A 357 -23.01 -10.28 23.88
CA TYR A 357 -24.36 -9.68 23.90
C TYR A 357 -24.50 -8.61 24.98
N ASP A 358 -23.70 -8.67 26.03
CA ASP A 358 -23.67 -7.70 27.13
C ASP A 358 -22.22 -7.49 27.61
N PRO A 359 -21.38 -6.81 26.81
CA PRO A 359 -19.96 -6.71 27.09
C PRO A 359 -19.66 -5.83 28.30
N VAL A 360 -18.71 -6.26 29.12
CA VAL A 360 -18.12 -5.50 30.21
C VAL A 360 -16.70 -5.10 29.86
N TYR A 361 -16.46 -3.82 29.72
CA TYR A 361 -15.15 -3.25 29.45
C TYR A 361 -14.56 -2.59 30.70
N GLY A 362 -13.26 -2.28 30.66
CA GLY A 362 -12.57 -1.55 31.71
C GLY A 362 -12.03 -2.39 32.84
N VAL A 363 -12.07 -3.71 32.70
CA VAL A 363 -11.41 -4.62 33.65
C VAL A 363 -9.89 -4.50 33.49
N PRO A 364 -9.12 -4.29 34.58
CA PRO A 364 -7.67 -4.18 34.49
C PRO A 364 -7.03 -5.39 33.81
N LEU A 365 -6.08 -5.11 32.91
CA LEU A 365 -5.30 -6.17 32.26
C LEU A 365 -4.26 -6.75 33.21
N GLY A 366 -3.92 -8.01 33.02
CA GLY A 366 -2.80 -8.65 33.71
C GLY A 366 -1.44 -8.06 33.29
N PRO A 367 -0.36 -8.44 33.97
CA PRO A 367 0.98 -7.98 33.62
C PRO A 367 1.39 -8.47 32.24
N ALA A 368 2.25 -7.70 31.57
CA ALA A 368 2.81 -8.08 30.30
C ALA A 368 3.76 -9.27 30.46
N GLN A 369 3.53 -10.31 29.68
CA GLN A 369 4.38 -11.51 29.60
C GLN A 369 4.99 -11.58 28.20
N PRO A 370 6.29 -11.92 28.07
CA PRO A 370 6.88 -12.15 26.77
C PRO A 370 6.12 -13.23 26.01
N PHE A 371 5.79 -12.95 24.77
CA PHE A 371 5.21 -13.96 23.88
C PHE A 371 6.36 -14.81 23.30
N PRO A 372 6.32 -16.15 23.34
CA PRO A 372 7.40 -16.98 22.81
C PRO A 372 7.77 -16.62 21.37
N GLY A 373 9.05 -16.38 21.12
CA GLY A 373 9.55 -15.91 19.82
C GLY A 373 9.14 -14.48 19.47
N SER A 374 8.87 -13.65 20.46
CA SER A 374 8.13 -12.40 20.32
C SER A 374 8.94 -11.21 19.87
N SER A 375 10.22 -11.17 20.18
CA SER A 375 11.10 -10.05 19.79
C SER A 375 12.06 -10.51 18.73
N SER A 376 12.13 -9.80 17.62
CA SER A 376 13.00 -10.13 16.52
C SER A 376 13.58 -8.89 15.87
N LYS A 377 14.80 -9.03 15.35
CA LYS A 377 15.43 -8.08 14.45
C LYS A 377 15.77 -8.79 13.17
N SER A 378 15.51 -8.16 12.06
CA SER A 378 15.88 -8.66 10.75
C SER A 378 16.56 -7.55 9.96
N ASP A 379 17.76 -7.82 9.50
CA ASP A 379 18.49 -7.01 8.54
C ASP A 379 18.70 -7.87 7.30
N MET A 380 18.21 -7.41 6.16
CA MET A 380 18.32 -8.16 4.91
C MET A 380 18.96 -7.29 3.84
N LYS A 381 19.76 -7.90 3.00
CA LYS A 381 20.30 -7.28 1.78
C LYS A 381 19.80 -8.05 0.58
N ARG A 382 19.25 -7.34 -0.39
CA ARG A 382 18.81 -7.94 -1.64
C ARG A 382 19.46 -7.19 -2.80
N LEU A 383 20.07 -7.94 -3.71
CA LEU A 383 20.59 -7.43 -4.96
C LEU A 383 19.99 -8.25 -6.09
N GLY A 384 19.31 -7.59 -7.01
CA GLY A 384 18.79 -8.19 -8.23
C GLY A 384 19.52 -7.64 -9.45
N VAL A 385 19.81 -8.53 -10.38
CA VAL A 385 20.32 -8.17 -11.72
C VAL A 385 19.31 -8.65 -12.73
N TYR A 386 18.92 -7.79 -13.66
CA TYR A 386 17.98 -8.18 -14.70
C TYR A 386 18.45 -7.73 -16.08
N LEU A 387 18.12 -8.55 -17.08
CA LEU A 387 18.39 -8.30 -18.49
C LEU A 387 17.17 -8.72 -19.28
N GLN A 388 16.67 -7.86 -20.15
CA GLN A 388 15.52 -8.12 -21.00
C GLN A 388 15.77 -7.60 -22.41
N ASP A 389 15.28 -8.32 -23.41
CA ASP A 389 15.13 -7.85 -24.78
C ASP A 389 13.66 -8.00 -25.19
N GLN A 390 13.01 -6.87 -25.52
CA GLN A 390 11.70 -6.86 -26.15
C GLN A 390 11.91 -6.76 -27.65
N ILE A 391 11.47 -7.77 -28.38
CA ILE A 391 11.66 -7.85 -29.83
C ILE A 391 10.31 -7.61 -30.51
N LYS A 392 10.25 -6.60 -31.38
CA LYS A 392 9.10 -6.32 -32.23
C LYS A 392 9.47 -6.59 -33.68
N ILE A 393 8.67 -7.38 -34.38
CA ILE A 393 8.93 -7.81 -35.76
C ILE A 393 7.96 -7.09 -36.68
N ALA A 394 8.48 -6.16 -37.51
CA ALA A 394 7.72 -5.44 -38.57
C ALA A 394 6.32 -5.00 -38.09
N ASP A 395 6.25 -4.29 -36.95
CA ASP A 395 5.03 -3.84 -36.30
C ASP A 395 4.06 -4.95 -35.83
N LYS A 396 4.55 -6.19 -35.76
CA LYS A 396 3.84 -7.35 -35.22
C LYS A 396 4.66 -8.01 -34.11
N TRP A 397 3.97 -8.65 -33.21
CA TRP A 397 4.54 -9.44 -32.11
C TRP A 397 4.74 -10.87 -32.50
#